data_65e31c44a3744d60747261e203ca066c
#
_entry.id   65e31c44a3744d60747261e203ca066c
#
_cell.length_a   1.000
_cell.length_b   1.000
_cell.length_c   1.000
_cell.angle_alpha   90.00
_cell.angle_beta   90.00
_cell.angle_gamma   90.00
#
_symmetry.space_group_name_H-M   'P 1'
#
loop_
_entity.id
_entity.type
_entity.pdbx_description
1 polymer ?
#
loop_
_entity_poly.entity_id
_entity_poly.type
_entity_poly.pdbx_seq_one_letter_code
_entity_poly.pdbx_strand_id
1 'polypeptide(L)'
;MSKHYEEAGVNLEAGYESVRRIKSHVARTKVKGAIDSIGAFGGMFDLSMLNMKEPVLVSGTDGVGTKLMVAFEMDKHDTIGIDAVAMCVNDVLVQGASPIFFLDYLAVGKNYPEKIEQLVKGVADGCVLSECALIGGETAEMPDMYDEHHYDIAGFCVGAVDKANLIDGSKVKVGDVLVGLPSSGCHSNGFSLIRKILFKDHQLKLDEYMPELGKTLGEEILTPTKIYVKAIKHLFGKVDL
;
A
#
# COMPACT_ATOMS: atom_id res chain seq x y z
N MET A 1 -4.65 34.28 -7.34
CA MET A 1 -3.81 33.28 -6.64
C MET A 1 -3.59 32.02 -7.47
N SER A 2 -4.60 31.42 -8.12
CA SER A 2 -4.45 30.20 -8.94
C SER A 2 -3.42 30.36 -10.08
N LYS A 3 -3.45 31.49 -10.80
CA LYS A 3 -2.58 31.73 -11.96
C LYS A 3 -1.06 31.68 -11.63
N HIS A 4 -0.64 32.17 -10.47
CA HIS A 4 0.77 32.11 -10.08
C HIS A 4 1.22 30.69 -9.68
N TYR A 5 0.30 29.88 -9.12
CA TYR A 5 0.58 28.45 -8.86
C TYR A 5 0.66 27.65 -10.17
N GLU A 6 -0.21 27.93 -11.15
CA GLU A 6 -0.16 27.32 -12.48
C GLU A 6 1.14 27.65 -13.22
N GLU A 7 1.58 28.91 -13.15
CA GLU A 7 2.86 29.36 -13.71
C GLU A 7 4.06 28.66 -13.02
N ALA A 8 3.89 28.23 -11.77
CA ALA A 8 4.88 27.45 -11.01
C ALA A 8 4.73 25.93 -11.18
N GLY A 9 3.83 25.48 -12.06
CA GLY A 9 3.62 24.05 -12.37
C GLY A 9 2.65 23.32 -11.43
N VAL A 10 1.92 24.03 -10.54
CA VAL A 10 0.97 23.43 -9.59
C VAL A 10 -0.47 23.73 -10.00
N ASN A 11 -1.30 22.70 -10.19
CA ASN A 11 -2.70 22.83 -10.62
C ASN A 11 -3.67 22.56 -9.46
N LEU A 12 -4.18 23.64 -8.84
CA LEU A 12 -5.12 23.53 -7.71
C LEU A 12 -6.45 22.87 -8.09
N GLU A 13 -6.97 23.12 -9.30
CA GLU A 13 -8.24 22.52 -9.75
C GLU A 13 -8.09 21.01 -9.94
N ALA A 14 -6.97 20.56 -10.49
CA ALA A 14 -6.65 19.14 -10.57
C ALA A 14 -6.58 18.48 -9.17
N GLY A 15 -6.03 19.19 -8.17
CA GLY A 15 -6.03 18.75 -6.78
C GLY A 15 -7.45 18.56 -6.22
N TYR A 16 -8.34 19.53 -6.42
CA TYR A 16 -9.74 19.42 -5.98
C TYR A 16 -10.49 18.30 -6.70
N GLU A 17 -10.25 18.11 -7.99
CA GLU A 17 -10.84 17.02 -8.77
C GLU A 17 -10.34 15.65 -8.29
N SER A 18 -9.05 15.51 -8.01
CA SER A 18 -8.48 14.29 -7.43
C SER A 18 -9.16 13.93 -6.11
N VAL A 19 -9.30 14.90 -5.19
CA VAL A 19 -10.00 14.68 -3.90
C VAL A 19 -11.45 14.27 -4.13
N ARG A 20 -12.14 14.87 -5.11
CA ARG A 20 -13.53 14.49 -5.42
C ARG A 20 -13.64 13.04 -5.88
N ARG A 21 -12.73 12.60 -6.76
CA ARG A 21 -12.74 11.24 -7.33
C ARG A 21 -12.45 10.16 -6.30
N ILE A 22 -11.51 10.39 -5.39
CA ILE A 22 -11.10 9.36 -4.42
C ILE A 22 -12.12 9.11 -3.30
N LYS A 23 -13.08 10.02 -3.03
CA LYS A 23 -14.03 9.91 -1.91
C LYS A 23 -14.78 8.58 -1.86
N SER A 24 -15.26 8.10 -3.00
CA SER A 24 -16.00 6.82 -3.06
C SER A 24 -15.12 5.61 -2.73
N HIS A 25 -13.85 5.66 -3.14
CA HIS A 25 -12.90 4.59 -2.84
C HIS A 25 -12.55 4.56 -1.36
N VAL A 26 -12.25 5.71 -0.76
CA VAL A 26 -11.95 5.83 0.68
C VAL A 26 -13.15 5.38 1.53
N ALA A 27 -14.37 5.75 1.16
CA ALA A 27 -15.58 5.36 1.90
C ALA A 27 -15.76 3.83 2.04
N ARG A 28 -15.25 3.03 1.10
CA ARG A 28 -15.31 1.56 1.17
C ARG A 28 -14.43 0.95 2.25
N THR A 29 -13.45 1.70 2.75
CA THR A 29 -12.47 1.21 3.73
C THR A 29 -12.93 1.39 5.18
N LYS A 30 -14.14 1.92 5.40
CA LYS A 30 -14.64 2.24 6.73
C LYS A 30 -14.72 1.00 7.62
N VAL A 31 -14.08 1.06 8.78
CA VAL A 31 -14.12 0.04 9.82
C VAL A 31 -14.63 0.63 11.14
N LYS A 32 -15.01 -0.24 12.09
CA LYS A 32 -15.43 0.19 13.42
C LYS A 32 -14.26 0.88 14.14
N GLY A 33 -14.50 2.06 14.67
CA GLY A 33 -13.49 2.91 15.33
C GLY A 33 -12.96 4.03 14.44
N ALA A 34 -13.00 3.90 13.11
CA ALA A 34 -12.64 5.00 12.22
C ALA A 34 -13.70 6.12 12.30
N ILE A 35 -13.25 7.32 12.65
CA ILE A 35 -14.08 8.52 12.70
C ILE A 35 -13.95 9.25 11.37
N ASP A 36 -15.07 9.62 10.75
CA ASP A 36 -15.07 10.30 9.45
C ASP A 36 -14.32 11.64 9.55
N SER A 37 -13.20 11.72 8.83
CA SER A 37 -12.30 12.88 8.85
C SER A 37 -11.82 13.31 7.46
N ILE A 38 -12.41 12.80 6.37
CA ILE A 38 -12.01 13.17 5.00
C ILE A 38 -12.21 14.68 4.80
N GLY A 39 -11.10 15.39 4.59
CA GLY A 39 -11.04 16.84 4.48
C GLY A 39 -10.73 17.57 5.78
N ALA A 40 -10.54 16.84 6.90
CA ALA A 40 -9.93 17.36 8.12
C ALA A 40 -8.40 17.30 8.05
N PHE A 41 -7.72 18.00 8.97
CA PHE A 41 -6.25 18.03 9.00
C PHE A 41 -5.61 16.70 9.46
N GLY A 42 -6.37 15.81 10.09
CA GLY A 42 -5.85 14.55 10.57
C GLY A 42 -6.92 13.46 10.62
N GLY A 43 -6.50 12.22 10.41
CA GLY A 43 -7.33 11.05 10.60
C GLY A 43 -7.52 10.73 12.07
N MET A 44 -8.72 10.27 12.46
CA MET A 44 -9.04 9.92 13.84
C MET A 44 -9.53 8.48 13.95
N PHE A 45 -9.09 7.80 15.01
CA PHE A 45 -9.52 6.44 15.31
C PHE A 45 -9.80 6.28 16.80
N ASP A 46 -10.98 5.75 17.15
CA ASP A 46 -11.38 5.49 18.52
C ASP A 46 -10.88 4.13 18.99
N LEU A 47 -9.82 4.11 19.78
CA LEU A 47 -9.21 2.88 20.31
C LEU A 47 -10.13 2.12 21.27
N SER A 48 -11.11 2.76 21.92
CA SER A 48 -12.04 2.09 22.81
C SER A 48 -12.88 1.02 22.11
N MET A 49 -13.00 1.13 20.79
CA MET A 49 -13.73 0.17 19.95
C MET A 49 -13.01 -1.17 19.74
N LEU A 50 -11.73 -1.29 20.13
CA LEU A 50 -10.94 -2.50 19.94
C LEU A 50 -11.17 -3.56 21.01
N ASN A 51 -11.79 -3.20 22.16
CA ASN A 51 -12.02 -4.08 23.30
C ASN A 51 -10.76 -4.79 23.81
N MET A 52 -9.60 -4.12 23.76
CA MET A 52 -8.32 -4.61 24.27
C MET A 52 -8.11 -4.19 25.72
N LYS A 53 -7.49 -5.07 26.50
CA LYS A 53 -7.22 -4.79 27.92
C LYS A 53 -5.99 -3.90 28.09
N GLU A 54 -4.92 -4.22 27.37
CA GLU A 54 -3.64 -3.50 27.38
C GLU A 54 -3.17 -3.28 25.93
N PRO A 55 -3.79 -2.33 25.19
CA PRO A 55 -3.48 -2.16 23.78
C PRO A 55 -2.06 -1.65 23.55
N VAL A 56 -1.33 -2.30 22.65
CA VAL A 56 -0.05 -1.86 22.10
C VAL A 56 -0.26 -1.50 20.64
N LEU A 57 0.19 -0.31 20.25
CA LEU A 57 0.19 0.10 18.85
C LEU A 57 1.47 -0.37 18.17
N VAL A 58 1.30 -0.92 16.98
CA VAL A 58 2.39 -1.34 16.09
C VAL A 58 2.27 -0.56 14.80
N SER A 59 3.35 0.05 14.36
CA SER A 59 3.35 0.84 13.13
C SER A 59 4.41 0.36 12.14
N GLY A 60 4.08 0.41 10.85
CA GLY A 60 4.99 0.15 9.75
C GLY A 60 4.83 1.23 8.68
N THR A 61 5.92 1.60 8.05
CA THR A 61 5.94 2.51 6.90
C THR A 61 6.85 1.94 5.83
N ASP A 62 6.40 1.96 4.60
CA ASP A 62 7.17 1.50 3.44
C ASP A 62 6.66 2.15 2.16
N GLY A 63 7.46 2.06 1.09
CA GLY A 63 7.09 2.45 -0.25
C GLY A 63 6.99 1.26 -1.20
N VAL A 64 6.71 1.52 -2.48
CA VAL A 64 6.65 0.49 -3.52
C VAL A 64 8.04 0.28 -4.15
N GLY A 65 8.86 1.30 -4.16
CA GLY A 65 10.21 1.23 -4.70
C GLY A 65 10.24 1.13 -6.23
N THR A 66 11.30 0.53 -6.78
CA THR A 66 11.58 0.56 -8.22
C THR A 66 10.67 -0.33 -9.08
N LYS A 67 9.70 -1.01 -8.49
CA LYS A 67 8.55 -1.62 -9.21
C LYS A 67 7.77 -0.54 -9.96
N LEU A 68 7.72 0.70 -9.44
CA LEU A 68 7.08 1.83 -10.09
C LEU A 68 7.56 2.06 -11.53
N MET A 69 8.83 1.78 -11.82
CA MET A 69 9.36 1.93 -13.18
C MET A 69 8.68 0.99 -14.18
N VAL A 70 8.22 -0.16 -13.73
CA VAL A 70 7.42 -1.09 -14.57
C VAL A 70 6.02 -0.53 -14.78
N ALA A 71 5.42 0.03 -13.74
CA ALA A 71 4.10 0.67 -13.81
C ALA A 71 4.11 1.87 -14.78
N PHE A 72 5.18 2.68 -14.77
CA PHE A 72 5.35 3.80 -15.70
C PHE A 72 5.47 3.33 -17.15
N GLU A 73 6.29 2.33 -17.42
CA GLU A 73 6.51 1.79 -18.76
C GLU A 73 5.26 1.11 -19.34
N MET A 74 4.44 0.49 -18.48
CA MET A 74 3.17 -0.14 -18.86
C MET A 74 1.97 0.81 -18.82
N ASP A 75 2.13 2.03 -18.32
CA ASP A 75 1.05 2.97 -18.01
C ASP A 75 -0.10 2.30 -17.24
N LYS A 76 0.27 1.49 -16.23
CA LYS A 76 -0.65 0.72 -15.41
C LYS A 76 -0.44 1.00 -13.93
N HIS A 77 -1.40 1.66 -13.29
CA HIS A 77 -1.25 2.25 -11.96
C HIS A 77 -2.25 1.72 -10.92
N ASP A 78 -3.29 1.01 -11.35
CA ASP A 78 -4.44 0.62 -10.54
C ASP A 78 -4.14 -0.43 -9.45
N THR A 79 -2.99 -1.14 -9.55
CA THR A 79 -2.58 -2.16 -8.58
C THR A 79 -1.49 -1.70 -7.63
N ILE A 80 -0.79 -0.61 -7.95
CA ILE A 80 0.37 -0.12 -7.19
C ILE A 80 0.01 0.26 -5.75
N GLY A 81 -1.18 0.83 -5.54
CA GLY A 81 -1.65 1.14 -4.19
C GLY A 81 -1.82 -0.10 -3.30
N ILE A 82 -2.13 -1.26 -3.88
CA ILE A 82 -2.18 -2.54 -3.13
C ILE A 82 -0.78 -2.92 -2.63
N ASP A 83 0.26 -2.73 -3.45
CA ASP A 83 1.64 -2.97 -3.03
C ASP A 83 2.01 -2.07 -1.84
N ALA A 84 1.73 -0.77 -1.92
CA ALA A 84 2.03 0.18 -0.84
C ALA A 84 1.36 -0.24 0.49
N VAL A 85 0.09 -0.66 0.44
CA VAL A 85 -0.61 -1.16 1.63
C VAL A 85 0.00 -2.46 2.13
N ALA A 86 0.24 -3.43 1.23
CA ALA A 86 0.73 -4.75 1.58
C ALA A 86 2.08 -4.71 2.29
N MET A 87 3.00 -3.86 1.82
CA MET A 87 4.33 -3.69 2.42
C MET A 87 4.25 -3.25 3.88
N CYS A 88 3.30 -2.37 4.21
CA CYS A 88 3.12 -1.87 5.58
C CYS A 88 2.30 -2.83 6.46
N VAL A 89 1.17 -3.35 5.95
CA VAL A 89 0.24 -4.14 6.80
C VAL A 89 0.77 -5.52 7.11
N ASN A 90 1.56 -6.12 6.21
CA ASN A 90 2.19 -7.41 6.48
C ASN A 90 3.24 -7.31 7.58
N ASP A 91 4.00 -6.21 7.65
CA ASP A 91 4.98 -5.95 8.71
C ASP A 91 4.32 -5.75 10.09
N VAL A 92 3.19 -5.06 10.12
CA VAL A 92 2.39 -4.90 11.34
C VAL A 92 1.83 -6.26 11.79
N LEU A 93 1.39 -7.07 10.84
CA LEU A 93 0.76 -8.36 11.09
C LEU A 93 1.71 -9.38 11.74
N VAL A 94 2.98 -9.43 11.32
CA VAL A 94 3.95 -10.42 11.84
C VAL A 94 4.26 -10.22 13.32
N GLN A 95 3.94 -9.07 13.89
CA GLN A 95 4.06 -8.80 15.33
C GLN A 95 2.78 -9.13 16.12
N GLY A 96 1.82 -9.81 15.48
CA GLY A 96 0.54 -10.18 16.11
C GLY A 96 -0.51 -9.08 16.09
N ALA A 97 -0.21 -7.91 15.52
CA ALA A 97 -1.11 -6.79 15.48
C ALA A 97 -2.08 -6.87 14.29
N SER A 98 -3.32 -6.47 14.52
CA SER A 98 -4.30 -6.27 13.47
C SER A 98 -4.20 -4.84 12.95
N PRO A 99 -4.02 -4.62 11.64
CA PRO A 99 -4.11 -3.29 11.05
C PRO A 99 -5.43 -2.62 11.42
N ILE A 100 -5.40 -1.33 11.79
CA ILE A 100 -6.60 -0.56 12.17
C ILE A 100 -6.81 0.64 11.26
N PHE A 101 -5.74 1.35 10.89
CA PHE A 101 -5.82 2.42 9.91
C PHE A 101 -4.54 2.56 9.09
N PHE A 102 -4.70 3.22 7.96
CA PHE A 102 -3.67 3.48 6.96
C PHE A 102 -3.69 4.96 6.56
N LEU A 103 -2.52 5.49 6.25
CA LEU A 103 -2.29 6.78 5.62
C LEU A 103 -1.37 6.57 4.42
N ASP A 104 -1.60 7.28 3.33
CA ASP A 104 -0.70 7.32 2.17
C ASP A 104 -0.06 8.69 1.99
N TYR A 105 1.14 8.70 1.43
CA TYR A 105 1.80 9.87 0.90
C TYR A 105 2.10 9.64 -0.58
N LEU A 106 1.56 10.49 -1.42
CA LEU A 106 1.69 10.43 -2.87
C LEU A 106 2.38 11.70 -3.38
N ALA A 107 3.62 11.60 -3.82
CA ALA A 107 4.39 12.66 -4.44
C ALA A 107 4.36 12.49 -5.97
N VAL A 108 3.96 13.51 -6.70
CA VAL A 108 3.79 13.44 -8.16
C VAL A 108 4.48 14.60 -8.86
N GLY A 109 5.06 14.37 -10.03
CA GLY A 109 5.59 15.45 -10.86
C GLY A 109 4.50 16.39 -11.36
N LYS A 110 3.34 15.80 -11.72
CA LYS A 110 2.13 16.53 -12.10
C LYS A 110 0.88 15.80 -11.67
N ASN A 111 -0.11 16.55 -11.19
CA ASN A 111 -1.37 15.97 -10.75
C ASN A 111 -2.27 15.68 -11.97
N TYR A 112 -2.38 14.39 -12.29
CA TYR A 112 -3.36 13.86 -13.24
C TYR A 112 -4.48 13.17 -12.46
N PRO A 113 -5.67 13.75 -12.33
CA PRO A 113 -6.74 13.24 -11.46
C PRO A 113 -7.11 11.79 -11.72
N GLU A 114 -7.07 11.34 -12.97
CA GLU A 114 -7.33 9.94 -13.35
C GLU A 114 -6.27 8.97 -12.82
N LYS A 115 -5.00 9.39 -12.84
CA LYS A 115 -3.88 8.58 -12.30
C LYS A 115 -3.91 8.56 -10.77
N ILE A 116 -4.17 9.69 -10.14
CA ILE A 116 -4.36 9.75 -8.68
C ILE A 116 -5.51 8.86 -8.23
N GLU A 117 -6.64 8.89 -8.95
CA GLU A 117 -7.79 8.02 -8.67
C GLU A 117 -7.41 6.54 -8.73
N GLN A 118 -6.67 6.10 -9.75
CA GLN A 118 -6.21 4.71 -9.86
C GLN A 118 -5.31 4.31 -8.69
N LEU A 119 -4.34 5.16 -8.32
CA LEU A 119 -3.42 4.90 -7.21
C LEU A 119 -4.17 4.76 -5.89
N VAL A 120 -5.02 5.75 -5.56
CA VAL A 120 -5.78 5.74 -4.30
C VAL A 120 -6.85 4.65 -4.29
N LYS A 121 -7.43 4.29 -5.46
CA LYS A 121 -8.28 3.10 -5.57
C LYS A 121 -7.51 1.84 -5.18
N GLY A 122 -6.28 1.68 -5.66
CA GLY A 122 -5.40 0.57 -5.27
C GLY A 122 -5.11 0.56 -3.76
N VAL A 123 -4.83 1.72 -3.16
CA VAL A 123 -4.67 1.85 -1.71
C VAL A 123 -5.95 1.42 -0.98
N ALA A 124 -7.11 1.90 -1.42
CA ALA A 124 -8.39 1.53 -0.82
C ALA A 124 -8.68 0.03 -0.96
N ASP A 125 -8.37 -0.58 -2.10
CA ASP A 125 -8.51 -2.03 -2.31
C ASP A 125 -7.61 -2.81 -1.34
N GLY A 126 -6.36 -2.39 -1.14
CA GLY A 126 -5.44 -2.94 -0.15
C GLY A 126 -5.97 -2.79 1.28
N CYS A 127 -6.52 -1.64 1.62
CA CYS A 127 -7.13 -1.40 2.94
C CYS A 127 -8.35 -2.30 3.19
N VAL A 128 -9.21 -2.50 2.19
CA VAL A 128 -10.34 -3.46 2.28
C VAL A 128 -9.84 -4.89 2.46
N LEU A 129 -8.79 -5.29 1.74
CA LEU A 129 -8.19 -6.62 1.87
C LEU A 129 -7.56 -6.85 3.25
N SER A 130 -7.00 -5.82 3.86
CA SER A 130 -6.38 -5.85 5.19
C SER A 130 -7.31 -5.49 6.34
N GLU A 131 -8.59 -5.20 6.05
CA GLU A 131 -9.60 -4.83 7.05
C GLU A 131 -9.20 -3.60 7.88
N CYS A 132 -8.52 -2.62 7.29
CA CYS A 132 -8.17 -1.36 7.92
C CYS A 132 -8.80 -0.16 7.19
N ALA A 133 -8.91 0.98 7.87
CA ALA A 133 -9.47 2.18 7.30
C ALA A 133 -8.38 3.06 6.65
N LEU A 134 -8.61 3.54 5.45
CA LEU A 134 -7.85 4.67 4.90
C LEU A 134 -8.45 5.95 5.50
N ILE A 135 -7.79 6.52 6.51
CA ILE A 135 -8.34 7.64 7.30
C ILE A 135 -7.77 9.01 6.92
N GLY A 136 -6.80 9.05 6.03
CA GLY A 136 -6.17 10.26 5.53
C GLY A 136 -5.03 9.94 4.61
N GLY A 137 -4.37 10.97 4.15
CA GLY A 137 -3.23 10.90 3.26
C GLY A 137 -2.86 12.29 2.75
N GLU A 138 -1.82 12.37 1.93
CA GLU A 138 -1.35 13.58 1.29
C GLU A 138 -1.03 13.33 -0.18
N THR A 139 -1.41 14.24 -1.05
CA THR A 139 -0.96 14.26 -2.44
C THR A 139 -0.23 15.57 -2.70
N ALA A 140 1.08 15.48 -2.93
CA ALA A 140 1.94 16.63 -3.17
C ALA A 140 2.34 16.69 -4.66
N GLU A 141 1.98 17.77 -5.34
CA GLU A 141 2.48 18.08 -6.68
C GLU A 141 3.84 18.76 -6.55
N MET A 142 4.88 18.15 -7.12
CA MET A 142 6.29 18.49 -6.92
C MET A 142 7.01 18.64 -8.27
N PRO A 143 6.68 19.68 -9.06
CA PRO A 143 7.32 19.93 -10.34
C PRO A 143 8.84 20.09 -10.15
N ASP A 144 9.61 19.73 -11.15
CA ASP A 144 11.08 19.73 -11.18
C ASP A 144 11.77 18.73 -10.22
N MET A 145 11.06 18.18 -9.23
CA MET A 145 11.57 17.14 -8.35
C MET A 145 11.30 15.74 -8.90
N TYR A 146 10.14 15.55 -9.52
CA TYR A 146 9.76 14.35 -10.26
C TYR A 146 9.50 14.70 -11.73
N ASP A 147 9.81 13.78 -12.63
CA ASP A 147 9.37 13.88 -14.01
C ASP A 147 7.84 13.98 -14.09
N GLU A 148 7.31 14.66 -15.11
CA GLU A 148 5.89 14.98 -15.25
C GLU A 148 4.95 13.79 -15.04
N HIS A 149 5.34 12.60 -15.52
CA HIS A 149 4.52 11.38 -15.44
C HIS A 149 4.91 10.44 -14.30
N HIS A 150 5.98 10.78 -13.56
CA HIS A 150 6.45 9.98 -12.46
C HIS A 150 5.80 10.38 -11.13
N TYR A 151 5.79 9.44 -10.22
CA TYR A 151 5.35 9.62 -8.85
C TYR A 151 6.10 8.68 -7.91
N ASP A 152 6.05 8.98 -6.63
CA ASP A 152 6.39 8.04 -5.56
C ASP A 152 5.19 7.89 -4.63
N ILE A 153 5.05 6.71 -4.03
CA ILE A 153 3.98 6.39 -3.10
C ILE A 153 4.55 5.64 -1.91
N ALA A 154 4.22 6.13 -0.73
CA ALA A 154 4.54 5.49 0.53
C ALA A 154 3.29 5.35 1.39
N GLY A 155 3.30 4.35 2.25
CA GLY A 155 2.23 4.08 3.19
C GLY A 155 2.72 4.15 4.63
N PHE A 156 1.78 4.38 5.53
CA PHE A 156 1.94 4.29 6.96
C PHE A 156 0.75 3.55 7.56
N CYS A 157 1.01 2.38 8.10
CA CYS A 157 0.01 1.55 8.77
C CYS A 157 0.17 1.63 10.28
N VAL A 158 -0.93 1.71 10.98
CA VAL A 158 -1.00 1.46 12.42
C VAL A 158 -1.89 0.26 12.65
N GLY A 159 -1.41 -0.67 13.43
CA GLY A 159 -2.17 -1.80 13.96
C GLY A 159 -2.19 -1.79 15.47
N ALA A 160 -3.01 -2.65 16.04
CA ALA A 160 -3.11 -2.82 17.48
C ALA A 160 -3.11 -4.31 17.86
N VAL A 161 -2.53 -4.60 19.01
CA VAL A 161 -2.49 -5.93 19.62
C VAL A 161 -2.63 -5.79 21.12
N ASP A 162 -3.30 -6.74 21.79
CA ASP A 162 -3.25 -6.80 23.26
C ASP A 162 -1.83 -7.24 23.68
N LYS A 163 -1.23 -6.57 24.64
CA LYS A 163 0.15 -6.78 25.10
C LYS A 163 0.50 -8.26 25.34
N ALA A 164 -0.45 -9.03 25.86
CA ALA A 164 -0.28 -10.45 26.12
C ALA A 164 -0.14 -11.31 24.84
N ASN A 165 -0.56 -10.77 23.70
CA ASN A 165 -0.58 -11.47 22.39
C ASN A 165 0.49 -10.96 21.43
N LEU A 166 1.40 -10.09 21.89
CA LEU A 166 2.49 -9.58 21.07
C LEU A 166 3.41 -10.72 20.61
N ILE A 167 3.72 -10.75 19.33
CA ILE A 167 4.67 -11.71 18.73
C ILE A 167 6.00 -10.97 18.54
N ASP A 168 7.02 -11.34 19.34
CA ASP A 168 8.35 -10.72 19.36
C ASP A 168 9.49 -11.73 19.11
N GLY A 169 9.15 -12.98 18.78
CA GLY A 169 10.10 -14.05 18.56
C GLY A 169 10.64 -14.70 19.85
N SER A 170 10.31 -14.22 21.05
CA SER A 170 10.84 -14.74 22.31
C SER A 170 10.42 -16.20 22.61
N LYS A 171 9.34 -16.67 21.98
CA LYS A 171 8.82 -18.03 22.14
C LYS A 171 9.43 -19.04 21.16
N VAL A 172 10.18 -18.59 20.15
CA VAL A 172 10.76 -19.46 19.13
C VAL A 172 11.83 -20.37 19.73
N LYS A 173 11.74 -21.65 19.47
CA LYS A 173 12.65 -22.68 20.02
C LYS A 173 12.99 -23.77 19.01
N VAL A 174 14.04 -24.51 19.29
CA VAL A 174 14.42 -25.67 18.50
C VAL A 174 13.31 -26.73 18.53
N GLY A 175 12.91 -27.18 17.36
CA GLY A 175 11.82 -28.15 17.16
C GLY A 175 10.52 -27.51 16.65
N ASP A 176 10.44 -26.18 16.58
CA ASP A 176 9.30 -25.51 15.95
C ASP A 176 9.22 -25.79 14.45
N VAL A 177 8.00 -25.80 13.93
CA VAL A 177 7.72 -26.10 12.53
C VAL A 177 7.56 -24.82 11.74
N LEU A 178 8.28 -24.71 10.61
CA LEU A 178 8.12 -23.62 9.66
C LEU A 178 7.04 -23.96 8.64
N VAL A 179 6.03 -23.09 8.53
CA VAL A 179 4.96 -23.20 7.54
C VAL A 179 5.07 -22.05 6.55
N GLY A 180 5.24 -22.36 5.26
CA GLY A 180 5.31 -21.37 4.20
C GLY A 180 3.94 -21.05 3.64
N LEU A 181 3.66 -19.75 3.40
CA LEU A 181 2.51 -19.29 2.62
C LEU A 181 2.99 -18.86 1.22
N PRO A 182 2.33 -19.29 0.14
CA PRO A 182 2.75 -18.92 -1.21
C PRO A 182 2.60 -17.42 -1.44
N SER A 183 3.54 -16.85 -2.19
CA SER A 183 3.44 -15.48 -2.71
C SER A 183 2.45 -15.39 -3.87
N SER A 184 2.18 -14.16 -4.33
CA SER A 184 1.42 -13.89 -5.57
C SER A 184 2.33 -13.69 -6.79
N GLY A 185 3.63 -13.67 -6.59
CA GLY A 185 4.65 -13.37 -7.58
C GLY A 185 5.86 -12.71 -6.94
N CYS A 186 6.48 -11.77 -7.61
CA CYS A 186 7.69 -11.06 -7.13
C CYS A 186 7.44 -10.11 -5.95
N HIS A 187 6.18 -9.84 -5.61
CA HIS A 187 5.78 -8.82 -4.64
C HIS A 187 6.29 -7.42 -5.03
N SER A 188 6.97 -6.71 -4.09
CA SER A 188 7.47 -5.36 -4.34
C SER A 188 8.95 -5.16 -3.97
N ASN A 189 9.65 -6.21 -3.52
CA ASN A 189 11.07 -6.16 -3.17
C ASN A 189 11.97 -6.62 -4.31
N GLY A 190 13.22 -6.13 -4.33
CA GLY A 190 14.25 -6.58 -5.25
C GLY A 190 14.08 -6.14 -6.70
N PHE A 191 13.19 -5.21 -7.02
CA PHE A 191 12.86 -4.81 -8.39
C PHE A 191 14.02 -4.16 -9.16
N SER A 192 14.97 -3.55 -8.49
CA SER A 192 16.21 -3.08 -9.16
C SER A 192 16.99 -4.24 -9.76
N LEU A 193 17.09 -5.36 -9.05
CA LEU A 193 17.73 -6.58 -9.53
C LEU A 193 16.88 -7.31 -10.59
N ILE A 194 15.58 -7.44 -10.35
CA ILE A 194 14.63 -8.04 -11.30
C ILE A 194 14.71 -7.32 -12.64
N ARG A 195 14.61 -6.00 -12.65
CA ARG A 195 14.71 -5.19 -13.85
C ARG A 195 16.08 -5.31 -14.55
N LYS A 196 17.15 -5.38 -13.77
CA LYS A 196 18.49 -5.62 -14.32
C LYS A 196 18.53 -6.96 -15.05
N ILE A 197 18.12 -8.04 -14.39
CA ILE A 197 18.18 -9.40 -14.97
C ILE A 197 17.28 -9.47 -16.19
N LEU A 198 16.00 -9.12 -16.08
CA LEU A 198 15.03 -9.32 -17.16
C LEU A 198 15.30 -8.42 -18.37
N PHE A 199 15.51 -7.12 -18.14
CA PHE A 199 15.54 -6.14 -19.23
C PHE A 199 16.94 -5.78 -19.71
N LYS A 200 17.95 -5.75 -18.81
CA LYS A 200 19.31 -5.39 -19.22
C LYS A 200 20.13 -6.61 -19.63
N ASP A 201 20.09 -7.68 -18.86
CA ASP A 201 20.91 -8.86 -19.09
C ASP A 201 20.26 -9.80 -20.14
N HIS A 202 18.95 -10.05 -20.03
CA HIS A 202 18.22 -10.95 -20.94
C HIS A 202 17.41 -10.24 -22.04
N GLN A 203 17.31 -8.90 -22.00
CA GLN A 203 16.64 -8.09 -23.03
C GLN A 203 15.17 -8.50 -23.30
N LEU A 204 14.49 -9.08 -22.29
CA LEU A 204 13.08 -9.42 -22.37
C LEU A 204 12.23 -8.15 -22.43
N LYS A 205 11.03 -8.25 -23.00
CA LYS A 205 10.09 -7.13 -23.12
C LYS A 205 8.88 -7.34 -22.21
N LEU A 206 8.31 -6.23 -21.74
CA LEU A 206 7.13 -6.25 -20.86
C LEU A 206 5.89 -6.83 -21.56
N ASP A 207 5.75 -6.61 -22.85
CA ASP A 207 4.65 -7.10 -23.69
C ASP A 207 4.87 -8.55 -24.20
N GLU A 208 6.02 -9.16 -23.88
CA GLU A 208 6.32 -10.54 -24.27
C GLU A 208 5.40 -11.51 -23.53
N TYR A 209 4.63 -12.29 -24.31
CA TYR A 209 3.74 -13.31 -23.75
C TYR A 209 4.53 -14.53 -23.28
N MET A 210 4.36 -14.94 -22.04
CA MET A 210 5.04 -16.06 -21.41
C MET A 210 4.07 -17.24 -21.31
N PRO A 211 4.17 -18.25 -22.18
CA PRO A 211 3.23 -19.39 -22.21
C PRO A 211 3.11 -20.11 -20.86
N GLU A 212 4.23 -20.24 -20.13
CA GLU A 212 4.31 -20.91 -18.84
C GLU A 212 3.52 -20.17 -17.75
N LEU A 213 3.35 -18.84 -17.91
CA LEU A 213 2.62 -17.98 -16.98
C LEU A 213 1.18 -17.69 -17.43
N GLY A 214 0.88 -17.91 -18.73
CA GLY A 214 -0.43 -17.63 -19.33
C GLY A 214 -0.75 -16.14 -19.45
N LYS A 215 0.26 -15.26 -19.38
CA LYS A 215 0.14 -13.79 -19.43
C LYS A 215 1.42 -13.15 -19.92
N THR A 216 1.44 -11.83 -20.10
CA THR A 216 2.67 -11.12 -20.44
C THR A 216 3.62 -11.04 -19.24
N LEU A 217 4.91 -10.84 -19.52
CA LEU A 217 5.93 -10.64 -18.48
C LEU A 217 5.58 -9.44 -17.60
N GLY A 218 5.14 -8.34 -18.20
CA GLY A 218 4.74 -7.14 -17.47
C GLY A 218 3.55 -7.39 -16.54
N GLU A 219 2.52 -8.11 -16.99
CA GLU A 219 1.39 -8.49 -16.15
C GLU A 219 1.82 -9.36 -14.96
N GLU A 220 2.76 -10.27 -15.16
CA GLU A 220 3.30 -11.10 -14.08
C GLU A 220 4.02 -10.26 -13.03
N ILE A 221 4.99 -9.45 -13.43
CA ILE A 221 5.81 -8.69 -12.49
C ILE A 221 5.08 -7.51 -11.86
N LEU A 222 3.96 -7.04 -12.45
CA LEU A 222 3.06 -6.07 -11.82
C LEU A 222 2.02 -6.71 -10.91
N THR A 223 1.93 -8.04 -10.85
CA THR A 223 1.04 -8.69 -9.88
C THR A 223 1.29 -8.12 -8.48
N PRO A 224 0.25 -7.60 -7.79
CA PRO A 224 0.45 -6.92 -6.52
C PRO A 224 0.91 -7.87 -5.42
N THR A 225 1.59 -7.31 -4.45
CA THR A 225 2.02 -7.99 -3.23
C THR A 225 0.80 -8.57 -2.50
N LYS A 226 0.91 -9.82 -2.10
CA LYS A 226 -0.16 -10.52 -1.38
C LYS A 226 -0.32 -9.96 0.03
N ILE A 227 -1.56 -9.66 0.40
CA ILE A 227 -1.93 -9.27 1.76
C ILE A 227 -2.34 -10.52 2.53
N TYR A 228 -1.62 -10.83 3.61
CA TYR A 228 -1.82 -12.05 4.40
C TYR A 228 -2.71 -11.83 5.62
N VAL A 229 -3.21 -10.62 5.86
CA VAL A 229 -3.89 -10.19 7.09
C VAL A 229 -5.04 -11.13 7.46
N LYS A 230 -5.99 -11.40 6.55
CA LYS A 230 -7.15 -12.26 6.87
C LYS A 230 -6.74 -13.68 7.23
N ALA A 231 -5.78 -14.25 6.50
CA ALA A 231 -5.33 -15.62 6.73
C ALA A 231 -4.64 -15.78 8.09
N ILE A 232 -3.73 -14.87 8.42
CA ILE A 232 -2.96 -14.93 9.67
C ILE A 232 -3.82 -14.54 10.87
N LYS A 233 -4.64 -13.48 10.79
CA LYS A 233 -5.59 -13.11 11.85
C LYS A 233 -6.51 -14.28 12.25
N HIS A 234 -6.86 -15.12 11.27
CA HIS A 234 -7.68 -16.31 11.56
C HIS A 234 -6.98 -17.31 12.48
N LEU A 235 -5.64 -17.29 12.54
CA LEU A 235 -4.83 -18.17 13.38
C LEU A 235 -4.64 -17.60 14.80
N PHE A 236 -4.79 -16.28 14.99
CA PHE A 236 -4.59 -15.64 16.30
C PHE A 236 -5.46 -16.28 17.38
N GLY A 237 -4.83 -16.69 18.49
CA GLY A 237 -5.48 -17.38 19.60
C GLY A 237 -5.92 -18.82 19.32
N LYS A 238 -5.63 -19.40 18.15
CA LYS A 238 -5.93 -20.80 17.81
C LYS A 238 -4.70 -21.69 17.75
N VAL A 239 -3.57 -21.10 17.44
CA VAL A 239 -2.27 -21.75 17.40
C VAL A 239 -1.23 -20.83 18.04
N ASP A 240 -0.16 -21.42 18.57
CA ASP A 240 1.01 -20.66 19.01
C ASP A 240 1.84 -20.30 17.76
N LEU A 241 1.95 -18.99 17.54
CA LEU A 241 2.73 -18.39 16.46
C LEU A 241 4.01 -17.77 16.99
#